data_410b5c68d7c569e5eb20696ede8b9b40
#
_entry.id   410b5c68d7c569e5eb20696ede8b9b40
#
_cell.length_a   1.000
_cell.length_b   1.000
_cell.length_c   1.000
_cell.angle_alpha   90.00
_cell.angle_beta   90.00
_cell.angle_gamma   90.00
#
_symmetry.space_group_name_H-M   'P 1'
#
loop_
_entity.id
_entity.type
_entity.pdbx_description
1 polymer ?
#
loop_
_entity_poly.entity_id
_entity_poly.type
_entity_poly.pdbx_seq_one_letter_code
_entity_poly.pdbx_strand_id
1 'polypeptide(L)'
;MIKKILFTVSILSFIALQNVYADQKSPILQPGAPGELTKPISAEKATDIANSSYTTADVYFMQGMIVHHEQALTMSKLASQRTNSKAILDLAGRIEGSQEDEIEFMTSWLKDRGENTSYEMKHMGMHKMAGMASPLQLKNLGNSKSVEFDRLFLQLMIAHHDGAIEMVDTLKKQPGSRYDQLLNEFVSDLVNDQAIEIERMNGLLINLSDDPRAGLAGGLYTAEEAISNLELIASLRKPVGFYDPKNPAMKAARNDTDDDEVKSVEEASRNTRSPMLSFSNTDMAFKDDVMVAGSYHGFNIYKLAENGVPSLISSVICPGGQGDVSIVENLLIMSVQDTRGRLDCGLQGVGSEPSPERFRGIRIFDISNLAMPIQVGAVQTCRGSHTHSVVSGPDENGLIVVYNSGTSSIRDDEELAGCYDSPGDNRTALFRIDVIEIPLNNPSAAKIVKSPAVFADEETGVLAGLWRGGDHGDQTQRTSRTDECHDITVYPAANLAAGACSGNGILFDISDPYNPKRIDVVTDEGFAYWHSATFNNDGTKVVFTDEWGGGGRPRCRAWDPLNWGANAIYDIEDGKLIFKSHYKICFER
;
A
#
# COMPACT_ATOMS: atom_id res chain seq x y z
N MET A 1 -33.29 21.88 -87.59
CA MET A 1 -33.14 20.46 -87.26
C MET A 1 -31.86 20.10 -86.49
N ILE A 2 -30.90 21.01 -86.35
CA ILE A 2 -29.59 20.72 -85.72
C ILE A 2 -29.59 20.90 -84.20
N LYS A 3 -30.49 21.71 -83.62
CA LYS A 3 -30.54 21.94 -82.13
C LYS A 3 -31.22 20.83 -81.28
N LYS A 4 -32.00 19.95 -81.90
CA LYS A 4 -32.66 18.84 -81.18
C LYS A 4 -31.80 17.53 -81.06
N ILE A 5 -30.78 17.38 -81.88
CA ILE A 5 -29.90 16.21 -81.87
C ILE A 5 -28.79 16.34 -80.83
N LEU A 6 -28.32 17.56 -80.53
CA LEU A 6 -27.28 17.79 -79.50
C LEU A 6 -27.77 17.58 -78.06
N PHE A 7 -29.08 17.79 -77.78
CA PHE A 7 -29.62 17.62 -76.44
C PHE A 7 -29.88 16.16 -76.04
N THR A 8 -30.12 15.30 -77.01
CA THR A 8 -30.37 13.86 -76.79
C THR A 8 -29.07 13.08 -76.54
N VAL A 9 -27.97 13.49 -77.13
CA VAL A 9 -26.66 12.83 -76.95
C VAL A 9 -26.05 13.20 -75.56
N SER A 10 -26.26 14.43 -75.09
CA SER A 10 -25.79 14.83 -73.72
C SER A 10 -26.53 14.13 -72.60
N ILE A 11 -27.84 13.85 -72.72
CA ILE A 11 -28.60 13.13 -71.67
C ILE A 11 -28.25 11.62 -71.64
N LEU A 12 -27.99 11.02 -72.79
CA LEU A 12 -27.54 9.63 -72.79
C LEU A 12 -26.12 9.44 -72.27
N SER A 13 -25.24 10.43 -72.45
CA SER A 13 -23.88 10.37 -71.88
C SER A 13 -23.88 10.59 -70.36
N PHE A 14 -24.84 11.37 -69.81
CA PHE A 14 -24.94 11.59 -68.37
C PHE A 14 -25.58 10.42 -67.62
N ILE A 15 -26.52 9.68 -68.26
CA ILE A 15 -27.14 8.48 -67.68
C ILE A 15 -26.16 7.31 -67.74
N ALA A 16 -25.30 7.20 -68.74
CA ALA A 16 -24.28 6.17 -68.83
C ALA A 16 -23.15 6.39 -67.80
N LEU A 17 -22.83 7.62 -67.44
CA LEU A 17 -21.82 7.90 -66.37
C LEU A 17 -22.36 7.67 -64.94
N GLN A 18 -23.67 7.78 -64.71
CA GLN A 18 -24.24 7.51 -63.40
C GLN A 18 -24.36 6.00 -63.09
N ASN A 19 -24.50 5.15 -64.10
CA ASN A 19 -24.56 3.73 -63.91
C ASN A 19 -23.20 3.03 -63.79
N VAL A 20 -22.09 3.73 -64.07
CA VAL A 20 -20.73 3.18 -63.90
C VAL A 20 -20.23 3.36 -62.47
N TYR A 21 -20.82 4.30 -61.69
CA TYR A 21 -20.44 4.49 -60.27
C TYR A 21 -21.26 3.71 -59.25
N ALA A 22 -22.30 3.00 -59.68
CA ALA A 22 -23.21 2.28 -58.76
C ALA A 22 -22.75 0.91 -58.33
N ASP A 23 -21.67 0.36 -58.92
CA ASP A 23 -21.22 -1.04 -58.64
C ASP A 23 -19.74 -1.15 -58.20
N GLN A 24 -19.09 -0.05 -57.90
CA GLN A 24 -17.74 -0.06 -57.32
C GLN A 24 -17.86 -0.09 -55.81
N LYS A 25 -17.78 -1.31 -55.22
CA LYS A 25 -17.64 -1.47 -53.78
C LYS A 25 -16.48 -0.62 -53.30
N SER A 26 -16.72 0.20 -52.29
CA SER A 26 -15.65 0.99 -51.66
C SER A 26 -14.47 0.08 -51.29
N PRO A 27 -13.23 0.45 -51.61
CA PRO A 27 -12.08 -0.40 -51.31
C PRO A 27 -11.86 -0.48 -49.79
N ILE A 28 -11.58 -1.68 -49.31
CA ILE A 28 -11.08 -1.91 -47.94
C ILE A 28 -9.57 -1.71 -48.02
N LEU A 29 -9.06 -0.79 -47.22
CA LEU A 29 -7.68 -0.35 -47.31
C LEU A 29 -6.92 -0.64 -46.01
N GLN A 30 -5.71 -1.16 -46.14
CA GLN A 30 -4.75 -1.36 -45.05
C GLN A 30 -3.61 -0.34 -45.21
N PRO A 31 -3.41 0.62 -44.30
CA PRO A 31 -2.26 1.51 -44.30
C PRO A 31 -0.94 0.74 -44.20
N GLY A 32 0.12 1.23 -44.83
CA GLY A 32 1.48 0.79 -44.58
C GLY A 32 2.10 1.48 -43.37
N ALA A 33 3.37 1.19 -43.07
CA ALA A 33 4.15 1.92 -42.08
C ALA A 33 4.29 3.42 -42.49
N PRO A 34 4.64 4.32 -41.56
CA PRO A 34 4.83 5.73 -41.89
C PRO A 34 5.73 5.93 -43.11
N GLY A 35 5.17 6.53 -44.19
CA GLY A 35 5.84 6.72 -45.49
C GLY A 35 5.62 5.60 -46.51
N GLU A 36 4.94 4.52 -46.17
CA GLU A 36 4.57 3.45 -47.11
C GLU A 36 3.16 3.65 -47.69
N LEU A 37 2.95 3.06 -48.87
CA LEU A 37 1.66 3.14 -49.55
C LEU A 37 0.60 2.23 -48.90
N THR A 38 -0.62 2.74 -48.80
CA THR A 38 -1.81 2.00 -48.42
C THR A 38 -2.13 0.93 -49.50
N LYS A 39 -2.51 -0.29 -49.04
CA LYS A 39 -2.82 -1.45 -49.89
C LYS A 39 -4.30 -1.80 -49.79
N PRO A 40 -4.98 -2.11 -50.90
CA PRO A 40 -6.29 -2.70 -50.84
C PRO A 40 -6.20 -4.15 -50.36
N ILE A 41 -7.13 -4.56 -49.51
CA ILE A 41 -7.26 -5.93 -49.01
C ILE A 41 -8.67 -6.46 -49.25
N SER A 42 -8.83 -7.77 -49.22
CA SER A 42 -10.16 -8.40 -49.29
C SER A 42 -10.90 -8.28 -47.98
N ALA A 43 -12.24 -8.36 -48.00
CA ALA A 43 -13.04 -8.37 -46.76
C ALA A 43 -12.67 -9.56 -45.85
N GLU A 44 -12.38 -10.70 -46.42
CA GLU A 44 -11.91 -11.89 -45.73
C GLU A 44 -10.59 -11.63 -44.99
N LYS A 45 -9.62 -10.98 -45.65
CA LYS A 45 -8.33 -10.63 -45.05
C LYS A 45 -8.46 -9.53 -44.02
N ALA A 46 -9.43 -8.63 -44.17
CA ALA A 46 -9.68 -7.54 -43.21
C ALA A 46 -10.24 -8.05 -41.87
N THR A 47 -10.87 -9.22 -41.89
CA THR A 47 -11.44 -9.89 -40.72
C THR A 47 -10.52 -10.98 -40.14
N ASP A 48 -9.43 -11.34 -40.83
CA ASP A 48 -8.42 -12.27 -40.34
C ASP A 48 -7.45 -11.57 -39.37
N ILE A 49 -7.93 -11.36 -38.16
CA ILE A 49 -7.17 -10.68 -37.11
C ILE A 49 -6.31 -11.72 -36.37
N ALA A 50 -5.00 -11.54 -36.40
CA ALA A 50 -4.08 -12.38 -35.64
C ALA A 50 -4.38 -12.26 -34.14
N ASN A 51 -4.23 -13.38 -33.40
CA ASN A 51 -4.42 -13.48 -31.97
C ASN A 51 -5.85 -13.15 -31.43
N SER A 52 -6.88 -13.37 -32.26
CA SER A 52 -8.29 -13.34 -31.82
C SER A 52 -8.76 -14.68 -31.20
N SER A 53 -7.84 -15.56 -30.85
CA SER A 53 -8.12 -16.88 -30.27
C SER A 53 -8.26 -16.81 -28.74
N TYR A 54 -8.91 -17.82 -28.18
CA TYR A 54 -8.99 -18.02 -26.72
C TYR A 54 -7.99 -19.10 -26.28
N THR A 55 -7.72 -19.11 -24.97
CA THR A 55 -6.77 -20.02 -24.32
C THR A 55 -7.50 -20.97 -23.36
N THR A 56 -6.79 -22.00 -22.91
CA THR A 56 -7.28 -22.87 -21.82
C THR A 56 -7.55 -22.08 -20.52
N ALA A 57 -6.78 -21.00 -20.27
CA ALA A 57 -7.02 -20.14 -19.13
C ALA A 57 -8.37 -19.40 -19.24
N ASP A 58 -8.74 -18.97 -20.44
CA ASP A 58 -10.05 -18.34 -20.70
C ASP A 58 -11.19 -19.32 -20.46
N VAL A 59 -11.04 -20.57 -20.91
CA VAL A 59 -12.03 -21.64 -20.67
C VAL A 59 -12.20 -21.91 -19.18
N TYR A 60 -11.11 -22.06 -18.44
CA TYR A 60 -11.18 -22.29 -16.98
C TYR A 60 -11.76 -21.11 -16.22
N PHE A 61 -11.47 -19.89 -16.66
CA PHE A 61 -12.08 -18.70 -16.09
C PHE A 61 -13.60 -18.72 -16.27
N MET A 62 -14.10 -18.97 -17.49
CA MET A 62 -15.53 -19.02 -17.77
C MET A 62 -16.24 -20.12 -16.98
N GLN A 63 -15.66 -21.32 -16.95
CA GLN A 63 -16.20 -22.44 -16.15
C GLN A 63 -16.21 -22.14 -14.65
N GLY A 64 -15.12 -21.56 -14.12
CA GLY A 64 -15.01 -21.19 -12.71
C GLY A 64 -15.97 -20.07 -12.32
N MET A 65 -16.13 -19.07 -13.19
CA MET A 65 -17.03 -17.93 -12.94
C MET A 65 -18.50 -18.35 -12.97
N ILE A 66 -18.90 -19.35 -13.78
CA ILE A 66 -20.24 -19.94 -13.70
C ILE A 66 -20.52 -20.47 -12.29
N VAL A 67 -19.61 -21.29 -11.74
CA VAL A 67 -19.77 -21.86 -10.38
C VAL A 67 -19.76 -20.74 -9.32
N HIS A 68 -18.93 -19.72 -9.53
CA HIS A 68 -18.87 -18.55 -8.66
C HIS A 68 -20.25 -17.84 -8.63
N HIS A 69 -20.82 -17.51 -9.76
CA HIS A 69 -22.11 -16.83 -9.89
C HIS A 69 -23.29 -17.67 -9.34
N GLU A 70 -23.27 -18.99 -9.50
CA GLU A 70 -24.26 -19.88 -8.89
C GLU A 70 -24.34 -19.74 -7.36
N GLN A 71 -23.22 -19.41 -6.71
CA GLN A 71 -23.23 -19.14 -5.27
C GLN A 71 -23.92 -17.80 -4.96
N ALA A 72 -23.71 -16.73 -5.76
CA ALA A 72 -24.43 -15.47 -5.60
C ALA A 72 -25.93 -15.66 -5.73
N LEU A 73 -26.39 -16.44 -6.74
CA LEU A 73 -27.80 -16.82 -6.89
C LEU A 73 -28.33 -17.57 -5.65
N THR A 74 -27.53 -18.48 -5.10
CA THR A 74 -27.89 -19.21 -3.87
C THR A 74 -28.09 -18.27 -2.69
N MET A 75 -27.24 -17.28 -2.51
CA MET A 75 -27.36 -16.29 -1.45
C MET A 75 -28.54 -15.33 -1.68
N SER A 76 -28.73 -14.83 -2.91
CA SER A 76 -29.78 -13.88 -3.27
C SER A 76 -31.18 -14.46 -3.08
N LYS A 77 -31.39 -15.73 -3.46
CA LYS A 77 -32.68 -16.46 -3.31
C LYS A 77 -33.14 -16.60 -1.85
N LEU A 78 -32.23 -16.48 -0.88
CA LEU A 78 -32.59 -16.49 0.53
C LEU A 78 -33.32 -15.21 0.97
N ALA A 79 -33.05 -14.07 0.32
CA ALA A 79 -33.49 -12.75 0.77
C ALA A 79 -35.00 -12.66 0.97
N SER A 80 -35.81 -13.18 0.02
CA SER A 80 -37.27 -13.13 0.06
C SER A 80 -37.93 -13.79 1.31
N GLN A 81 -37.19 -14.71 1.95
CA GLN A 81 -37.67 -15.44 3.13
C GLN A 81 -37.01 -14.97 4.45
N ARG A 82 -36.04 -14.07 4.37
CA ARG A 82 -35.15 -13.72 5.49
C ARG A 82 -35.25 -12.26 5.90
N THR A 83 -35.64 -11.36 4.99
CA THR A 83 -35.74 -9.93 5.27
C THR A 83 -37.04 -9.31 4.72
N ASN A 84 -37.43 -8.19 5.32
CA ASN A 84 -38.48 -7.31 4.81
C ASN A 84 -37.88 -5.98 4.30
N SER A 85 -36.56 -5.81 4.32
CA SER A 85 -35.87 -4.63 3.81
C SER A 85 -36.06 -4.54 2.31
N LYS A 86 -36.82 -3.54 1.85
CA LYS A 86 -37.02 -3.33 0.41
C LYS A 86 -35.73 -3.12 -0.32
N ALA A 87 -34.77 -2.42 0.28
CA ALA A 87 -33.45 -2.15 -0.32
C ALA A 87 -32.66 -3.44 -0.55
N ILE A 88 -32.68 -4.37 0.41
CA ILE A 88 -32.02 -5.68 0.29
C ILE A 88 -32.74 -6.58 -0.72
N LEU A 89 -34.07 -6.57 -0.73
CA LEU A 89 -34.86 -7.34 -1.70
C LEU A 89 -34.64 -6.84 -3.13
N ASP A 90 -34.62 -5.53 -3.35
CA ASP A 90 -34.34 -4.91 -4.65
C ASP A 90 -32.89 -5.20 -5.10
N LEU A 91 -31.92 -5.17 -4.18
CA LEU A 91 -30.53 -5.53 -4.45
C LEU A 91 -30.40 -7.00 -4.85
N ALA A 92 -30.94 -7.90 -4.03
CA ALA A 92 -30.90 -9.34 -4.29
C ALA A 92 -31.53 -9.70 -5.64
N GLY A 93 -32.66 -9.06 -5.99
CA GLY A 93 -33.33 -9.25 -7.28
C GLY A 93 -32.49 -8.74 -8.47
N ARG A 94 -31.75 -7.64 -8.33
CA ARG A 94 -30.83 -7.17 -9.38
C ARG A 94 -29.66 -8.13 -9.57
N ILE A 95 -29.02 -8.54 -8.46
CA ILE A 95 -27.92 -9.49 -8.50
C ILE A 95 -28.39 -10.81 -9.13
N GLU A 96 -29.58 -11.30 -8.77
CA GLU A 96 -30.14 -12.52 -9.33
C GLU A 96 -30.29 -12.41 -10.86
N GLY A 97 -30.89 -11.32 -11.36
CA GLY A 97 -31.06 -11.11 -12.79
C GLY A 97 -29.74 -10.97 -13.54
N SER A 98 -28.83 -10.11 -13.05
CA SER A 98 -27.52 -9.91 -13.69
C SER A 98 -26.68 -11.19 -13.73
N GLN A 99 -26.62 -11.91 -12.61
CA GLN A 99 -25.81 -13.15 -12.53
C GLN A 99 -26.41 -14.30 -13.36
N GLU A 100 -27.72 -14.38 -13.53
CA GLU A 100 -28.37 -15.34 -14.43
C GLU A 100 -28.00 -15.05 -15.90
N ASP A 101 -28.07 -13.79 -16.32
CA ASP A 101 -27.69 -13.36 -17.69
C ASP A 101 -26.20 -13.63 -17.96
N GLU A 102 -25.33 -13.36 -16.99
CA GLU A 102 -23.89 -13.61 -17.12
C GLU A 102 -23.56 -15.12 -17.19
N ILE A 103 -24.25 -15.97 -16.43
CA ILE A 103 -24.15 -17.43 -16.53
C ILE A 103 -24.59 -17.92 -17.92
N GLU A 104 -25.70 -17.38 -18.46
CA GLU A 104 -26.18 -17.73 -19.79
C GLU A 104 -25.15 -17.36 -20.87
N PHE A 105 -24.59 -16.15 -20.78
CA PHE A 105 -23.52 -15.69 -21.67
C PHE A 105 -22.31 -16.62 -21.63
N MET A 106 -21.77 -16.90 -20.45
CA MET A 106 -20.59 -17.77 -20.27
C MET A 106 -20.85 -19.19 -20.78
N THR A 107 -22.03 -19.72 -20.49
CA THR A 107 -22.45 -21.05 -20.97
C THR A 107 -22.54 -21.09 -22.48
N SER A 108 -23.09 -20.05 -23.11
CA SER A 108 -23.18 -19.95 -24.56
C SER A 108 -21.80 -19.80 -25.20
N TRP A 109 -20.94 -18.95 -24.63
CA TRP A 109 -19.57 -18.75 -25.10
C TRP A 109 -18.76 -20.05 -25.13
N LEU A 110 -18.88 -20.88 -24.06
CA LEU A 110 -18.25 -22.22 -24.00
C LEU A 110 -18.82 -23.18 -25.04
N LYS A 111 -20.16 -23.29 -25.16
CA LYS A 111 -20.81 -24.18 -26.10
C LYS A 111 -20.50 -23.87 -27.56
N ASP A 112 -20.48 -22.57 -27.92
CA ASP A 112 -20.20 -22.12 -29.28
C ASP A 112 -18.78 -22.48 -29.72
N ARG A 113 -17.88 -22.70 -28.76
CA ARG A 113 -16.47 -23.10 -28.96
C ARG A 113 -16.24 -24.60 -28.80
N GLY A 114 -17.31 -25.37 -28.52
CA GLY A 114 -17.23 -26.81 -28.29
C GLY A 114 -16.58 -27.21 -26.96
N GLU A 115 -16.50 -26.26 -26.03
CA GLU A 115 -15.91 -26.47 -24.71
C GLU A 115 -16.93 -27.03 -23.72
N ASN A 116 -16.43 -27.75 -22.71
CA ASN A 116 -17.27 -28.24 -21.62
C ASN A 116 -17.73 -27.05 -20.74
N THR A 117 -18.97 -27.06 -20.30
CA THR A 117 -19.53 -26.04 -19.42
C THR A 117 -19.34 -26.34 -17.93
N SER A 118 -18.94 -27.59 -17.58
CA SER A 118 -18.69 -27.95 -16.18
C SER A 118 -17.25 -27.73 -15.78
N TYR A 119 -17.07 -27.16 -14.57
CA TYR A 119 -15.76 -26.96 -13.95
C TYR A 119 -15.28 -28.27 -13.31
N GLU A 120 -14.15 -28.80 -13.78
CA GLU A 120 -13.56 -30.00 -13.19
C GLU A 120 -12.69 -29.65 -11.98
N MET A 121 -12.97 -30.21 -10.82
CA MET A 121 -12.25 -30.02 -9.55
C MET A 121 -10.73 -30.28 -9.62
N LYS A 122 -10.26 -31.00 -10.63
CA LYS A 122 -8.81 -31.26 -10.86
C LYS A 122 -8.00 -30.00 -11.13
N HIS A 123 -8.65 -28.90 -11.49
CA HIS A 123 -8.02 -27.61 -11.80
C HIS A 123 -8.05 -26.62 -10.64
N MET A 124 -8.62 -26.98 -9.46
CA MET A 124 -8.67 -26.12 -8.28
C MET A 124 -7.30 -25.63 -7.77
N GLY A 125 -6.21 -26.31 -8.13
CA GLY A 125 -4.85 -25.89 -7.77
C GLY A 125 -4.30 -24.70 -8.59
N MET A 126 -4.91 -24.39 -9.75
CA MET A 126 -4.45 -23.31 -10.63
C MET A 126 -5.26 -22.01 -10.48
N HIS A 127 -6.52 -22.08 -10.05
CA HIS A 127 -7.37 -20.91 -9.83
C HIS A 127 -8.22 -21.10 -8.56
N LYS A 128 -7.77 -20.56 -7.45
CA LYS A 128 -8.59 -20.43 -6.25
C LYS A 128 -9.75 -19.50 -6.58
N MET A 129 -11.00 -19.97 -6.41
CA MET A 129 -12.18 -19.10 -6.53
C MET A 129 -12.20 -18.16 -5.33
N ALA A 130 -11.71 -16.95 -5.53
CA ALA A 130 -11.62 -15.93 -4.50
C ALA A 130 -13.03 -15.46 -4.08
N GLY A 131 -13.19 -15.05 -2.84
CA GLY A 131 -14.44 -14.46 -2.34
C GLY A 131 -15.60 -15.42 -2.10
N MET A 132 -15.45 -16.70 -2.39
CA MET A 132 -16.51 -17.69 -2.16
C MET A 132 -16.83 -17.85 -0.68
N ALA A 133 -18.10 -17.77 -0.33
CA ALA A 133 -18.57 -18.06 1.02
C ALA A 133 -18.40 -19.56 1.35
N SER A 134 -17.85 -19.85 2.52
CA SER A 134 -17.70 -21.22 3.00
C SER A 134 -19.06 -21.88 3.31
N PRO A 135 -19.13 -23.22 3.36
CA PRO A 135 -20.36 -23.90 3.76
C PRO A 135 -20.91 -23.46 5.13
N LEU A 136 -20.03 -23.11 6.05
CA LEU A 136 -20.42 -22.60 7.38
C LEU A 136 -21.04 -21.20 7.28
N GLN A 137 -20.45 -20.32 6.48
CA GLN A 137 -20.97 -18.96 6.23
C GLN A 137 -22.35 -19.01 5.55
N LEU A 138 -22.52 -19.86 4.52
CA LEU A 138 -23.82 -20.07 3.86
C LEU A 138 -24.87 -20.63 4.83
N LYS A 139 -24.48 -21.55 5.69
CA LYS A 139 -25.37 -22.08 6.75
C LYS A 139 -25.78 -20.98 7.73
N ASN A 140 -24.85 -20.14 8.15
CA ASN A 140 -25.12 -19.03 9.06
C ASN A 140 -26.06 -18.02 8.38
N LEU A 141 -25.81 -17.64 7.13
CA LEU A 141 -26.68 -16.79 6.34
C LEU A 141 -28.10 -17.37 6.23
N GLY A 142 -28.23 -18.67 5.93
CA GLY A 142 -29.51 -19.35 5.85
C GLY A 142 -30.28 -19.42 7.16
N ASN A 143 -29.62 -19.31 8.30
CA ASN A 143 -30.24 -19.31 9.63
C ASN A 143 -30.56 -17.91 10.16
N SER A 144 -29.92 -16.86 9.66
CA SER A 144 -30.12 -15.47 10.07
C SER A 144 -31.43 -14.88 9.50
N LYS A 145 -31.96 -13.82 10.12
CA LYS A 145 -33.17 -13.11 9.70
C LYS A 145 -33.07 -11.62 10.00
N SER A 146 -33.88 -10.81 9.30
CA SER A 146 -33.99 -9.37 9.48
C SER A 146 -32.62 -8.69 9.35
N VAL A 147 -32.27 -7.74 10.20
CA VAL A 147 -31.03 -6.95 10.15
C VAL A 147 -29.78 -7.82 10.20
N GLU A 148 -29.81 -8.93 10.95
CA GLU A 148 -28.69 -9.88 10.98
C GLU A 148 -28.48 -10.55 9.63
N PHE A 149 -29.56 -10.96 8.96
CA PHE A 149 -29.48 -11.47 7.58
C PHE A 149 -28.98 -10.38 6.64
N ASP A 150 -29.52 -9.17 6.71
CA ASP A 150 -29.17 -8.06 5.84
C ASP A 150 -27.66 -7.77 5.92
N ARG A 151 -27.12 -7.68 7.13
CA ARG A 151 -25.68 -7.44 7.35
C ARG A 151 -24.84 -8.58 6.80
N LEU A 152 -25.15 -9.82 7.15
CA LEU A 152 -24.36 -10.98 6.71
C LEU A 152 -24.46 -11.21 5.20
N PHE A 153 -25.64 -10.97 4.60
CA PHE A 153 -25.84 -11.02 3.16
C PHE A 153 -24.94 -10.01 2.43
N LEU A 154 -24.95 -8.74 2.87
CA LEU A 154 -24.11 -7.71 2.29
C LEU A 154 -22.63 -8.03 2.44
N GLN A 155 -22.19 -8.46 3.62
CA GLN A 155 -20.79 -8.82 3.87
C GLN A 155 -20.31 -9.94 2.95
N LEU A 156 -21.08 -11.02 2.85
CA LEU A 156 -20.71 -12.16 2.01
C LEU A 156 -20.78 -11.83 0.51
N MET A 157 -21.76 -11.02 0.10
CA MET A 157 -21.91 -10.64 -1.30
C MET A 157 -20.86 -9.63 -1.75
N ILE A 158 -20.44 -8.70 -0.89
CA ILE A 158 -19.29 -7.82 -1.16
C ILE A 158 -18.03 -8.67 -1.37
N ALA A 159 -17.75 -9.60 -0.43
CA ALA A 159 -16.60 -10.48 -0.53
C ALA A 159 -16.62 -11.31 -1.83
N HIS A 160 -17.80 -11.79 -2.20
CA HIS A 160 -18.02 -12.56 -3.41
C HIS A 160 -17.73 -11.74 -4.67
N HIS A 161 -18.25 -10.51 -4.76
CA HIS A 161 -18.03 -9.62 -5.90
C HIS A 161 -16.55 -9.18 -6.04
N ASP A 162 -15.91 -8.83 -4.92
CA ASP A 162 -14.46 -8.57 -4.90
C ASP A 162 -13.66 -9.78 -5.41
N GLY A 163 -14.11 -11.00 -5.04
CA GLY A 163 -13.50 -12.24 -5.52
C GLY A 163 -13.59 -12.42 -7.03
N ALA A 164 -14.73 -12.05 -7.64
CA ALA A 164 -14.87 -12.06 -9.09
C ALA A 164 -13.87 -11.12 -9.77
N ILE A 165 -13.67 -9.93 -9.24
CA ILE A 165 -12.66 -8.96 -9.73
C ILE A 165 -11.24 -9.55 -9.60
N GLU A 166 -10.93 -10.21 -8.48
CA GLU A 166 -9.62 -10.87 -8.28
C GLU A 166 -9.41 -12.02 -9.29
N MET A 167 -10.46 -12.78 -9.61
CA MET A 167 -10.40 -13.83 -10.64
C MET A 167 -10.11 -13.23 -12.03
N VAL A 168 -10.71 -12.10 -12.38
CA VAL A 168 -10.39 -11.36 -13.61
C VAL A 168 -8.94 -10.88 -13.62
N ASP A 169 -8.45 -10.32 -12.51
CA ASP A 169 -7.06 -9.87 -12.41
C ASP A 169 -6.05 -11.04 -12.52
N THR A 170 -6.46 -12.22 -12.07
CA THR A 170 -5.69 -13.44 -12.26
C THR A 170 -5.67 -13.88 -13.71
N LEU A 171 -6.82 -13.82 -14.41
CA LEU A 171 -6.90 -14.09 -15.83
C LEU A 171 -6.03 -13.13 -16.65
N LYS A 172 -6.05 -11.83 -16.33
CA LYS A 172 -5.23 -10.80 -17.01
C LYS A 172 -3.72 -11.10 -16.98
N LYS A 173 -3.25 -11.84 -15.98
CA LYS A 173 -1.83 -12.23 -15.83
C LYS A 173 -1.46 -13.45 -16.68
N GLN A 174 -2.44 -14.17 -17.27
CA GLN A 174 -2.17 -15.35 -18.07
C GLN A 174 -1.74 -14.94 -19.49
N PRO A 175 -0.62 -15.46 -20.02
CA PRO A 175 -0.17 -15.13 -21.37
C PRO A 175 -1.22 -15.53 -22.43
N GLY A 176 -1.56 -14.61 -23.32
CA GLY A 176 -2.49 -14.85 -24.43
C GLY A 176 -3.97 -14.88 -24.04
N SER A 177 -4.32 -14.64 -22.77
CA SER A 177 -5.72 -14.58 -22.36
C SER A 177 -6.42 -13.33 -22.91
N ARG A 178 -7.76 -13.41 -23.04
CA ARG A 178 -8.65 -12.30 -23.45
C ARG A 178 -8.37 -11.74 -24.85
N TYR A 179 -7.77 -12.51 -25.76
CA TYR A 179 -7.69 -12.12 -27.16
C TYR A 179 -9.01 -12.36 -27.92
N ASP A 180 -9.90 -13.20 -27.39
CA ASP A 180 -11.28 -13.28 -27.85
C ASP A 180 -12.01 -11.99 -27.48
N GLN A 181 -12.56 -11.30 -28.50
CA GLN A 181 -13.17 -9.98 -28.31
C GLN A 181 -14.38 -10.03 -27.38
N LEU A 182 -15.25 -11.03 -27.55
CA LEU A 182 -16.47 -11.18 -26.72
C LEU A 182 -16.11 -11.43 -25.25
N LEU A 183 -15.09 -12.26 -25.01
CA LEU A 183 -14.58 -12.48 -23.65
C LEU A 183 -13.98 -11.21 -23.07
N ASN A 184 -13.21 -10.44 -23.85
CA ASN A 184 -12.59 -9.22 -23.36
C ASN A 184 -13.61 -8.13 -23.00
N GLU A 185 -14.66 -7.98 -23.81
CA GLU A 185 -15.80 -7.07 -23.52
C GLU A 185 -16.53 -7.54 -22.27
N PHE A 186 -16.93 -8.81 -22.21
CA PHE A 186 -17.58 -9.39 -21.03
C PHE A 186 -16.81 -9.19 -19.72
N VAL A 187 -15.52 -9.48 -19.73
CA VAL A 187 -14.66 -9.32 -18.54
C VAL A 187 -14.57 -7.86 -18.11
N SER A 188 -14.57 -6.92 -19.06
CA SER A 188 -14.55 -5.49 -18.76
C SER A 188 -15.85 -5.00 -18.14
N ASP A 189 -16.99 -5.45 -18.67
CA ASP A 189 -18.31 -5.14 -18.16
C ASP A 189 -18.52 -5.76 -16.77
N LEU A 190 -18.13 -7.02 -16.60
CA LEU A 190 -18.18 -7.72 -15.32
C LEU A 190 -17.46 -6.96 -14.22
N VAL A 191 -16.23 -6.48 -14.46
CA VAL A 191 -15.47 -5.70 -13.45
C VAL A 191 -16.21 -4.42 -13.08
N ASN A 192 -16.76 -3.71 -14.06
CA ASN A 192 -17.49 -2.45 -13.80
C ASN A 192 -18.78 -2.71 -13.01
N ASP A 193 -19.54 -3.71 -13.39
CA ASP A 193 -20.82 -4.05 -12.75
C ASP A 193 -20.60 -4.54 -11.32
N GLN A 194 -19.63 -5.43 -11.10
CA GLN A 194 -19.26 -5.90 -9.76
C GLN A 194 -18.80 -4.74 -8.86
N ALA A 195 -17.99 -3.80 -9.39
CA ALA A 195 -17.52 -2.64 -8.62
C ALA A 195 -18.68 -1.70 -8.22
N ILE A 196 -19.62 -1.45 -9.12
CA ILE A 196 -20.82 -0.64 -8.84
C ILE A 196 -21.71 -1.31 -7.79
N GLU A 197 -21.89 -2.63 -7.88
CA GLU A 197 -22.67 -3.38 -6.89
C GLU A 197 -22.00 -3.37 -5.50
N ILE A 198 -20.67 -3.49 -5.43
CA ILE A 198 -19.91 -3.35 -4.18
C ILE A 198 -20.14 -1.97 -3.55
N GLU A 199 -20.09 -0.90 -4.34
CA GLU A 199 -20.34 0.46 -3.82
C GLU A 199 -21.76 0.59 -3.25
N ARG A 200 -22.77 0.07 -3.96
CA ARG A 200 -24.16 0.05 -3.48
C ARG A 200 -24.33 -0.74 -2.19
N MET A 201 -23.73 -1.93 -2.13
CA MET A 201 -23.76 -2.80 -0.95
C MET A 201 -23.07 -2.16 0.26
N ASN A 202 -21.94 -1.51 0.06
CA ASN A 202 -21.25 -0.76 1.11
C ASN A 202 -22.14 0.38 1.63
N GLY A 203 -22.83 1.11 0.76
CA GLY A 203 -23.77 2.15 1.17
C GLY A 203 -24.93 1.60 2.03
N LEU A 204 -25.47 0.43 1.70
CA LEU A 204 -26.49 -0.22 2.51
C LEU A 204 -25.94 -0.73 3.85
N LEU A 205 -24.73 -1.30 3.85
CA LEU A 205 -24.08 -1.83 5.05
C LEU A 205 -23.76 -0.72 6.07
N ILE A 206 -23.33 0.45 5.59
CA ILE A 206 -23.10 1.64 6.42
C ILE A 206 -24.38 2.00 7.18
N ASN A 207 -25.54 1.96 6.53
CA ASN A 207 -26.83 2.27 7.15
C ASN A 207 -27.28 1.26 8.22
N LEU A 208 -26.68 0.06 8.23
CA LEU A 208 -26.93 -0.99 9.22
C LEU A 208 -25.91 -1.01 10.36
N SER A 209 -24.91 -0.13 10.31
CA SER A 209 -23.85 -0.07 11.30
C SER A 209 -24.25 0.81 12.48
N ASP A 210 -24.05 0.30 13.70
CA ASP A 210 -24.13 1.09 14.93
C ASP A 210 -22.81 1.82 15.24
N ASP A 211 -21.79 1.64 14.41
CA ASP A 211 -20.49 2.30 14.57
C ASP A 211 -20.63 3.79 14.25
N PRO A 212 -20.33 4.69 15.21
CA PRO A 212 -20.46 6.13 15.00
C PRO A 212 -19.54 6.69 13.90
N ARG A 213 -18.56 5.90 13.43
CA ARG A 213 -17.67 6.24 12.31
C ARG A 213 -18.28 5.90 10.96
N ALA A 214 -19.29 5.02 10.93
CA ALA A 214 -19.93 4.62 9.69
C ALA A 214 -20.74 5.78 9.11
N GLY A 215 -20.58 6.03 7.82
CA GLY A 215 -21.30 7.07 7.11
C GLY A 215 -20.75 8.49 7.28
N LEU A 216 -19.65 8.67 7.99
CA LEU A 216 -18.99 9.98 8.08
C LEU A 216 -18.53 10.44 6.70
N ALA A 217 -18.82 11.70 6.37
CA ALA A 217 -18.37 12.29 5.12
C ALA A 217 -16.84 12.47 5.09
N GLY A 218 -16.22 12.05 4.00
CA GLY A 218 -14.80 12.31 3.76
C GLY A 218 -14.56 13.75 3.30
N GLY A 219 -13.35 14.25 3.50
CA GLY A 219 -12.93 15.56 3.02
C GLY A 219 -11.55 15.94 3.53
N LEU A 220 -10.76 16.64 2.71
CA LEU A 220 -9.39 17.01 3.09
C LEU A 220 -9.35 17.93 4.33
N TYR A 221 -10.35 18.82 4.47
CA TYR A 221 -10.46 19.77 5.59
C TYR A 221 -11.86 19.82 6.17
N THR A 222 -12.77 19.00 5.68
CA THR A 222 -14.20 19.03 6.01
C THR A 222 -14.73 17.63 6.32
N ALA A 223 -13.83 16.67 6.59
CA ALA A 223 -14.23 15.35 7.06
C ALA A 223 -15.05 15.48 8.34
N GLU A 224 -16.12 14.71 8.42
CA GLU A 224 -16.91 14.59 9.64
C GLU A 224 -16.15 13.74 10.68
N GLU A 225 -16.50 13.92 11.94
CA GLU A 225 -15.76 13.37 13.07
C GLU A 225 -16.65 12.51 13.96
N ALA A 226 -16.10 11.40 14.48
CA ALA A 226 -16.66 10.64 15.58
C ALA A 226 -15.68 10.65 16.74
N ILE A 227 -16.09 11.21 17.87
CA ILE A 227 -15.24 11.41 19.06
C ILE A 227 -15.93 10.76 20.26
N SER A 228 -15.15 9.98 21.04
CA SER A 228 -15.60 9.39 22.30
C SER A 228 -14.47 9.49 23.34
N ASN A 229 -14.76 10.03 24.52
CA ASN A 229 -13.82 10.22 25.64
C ASN A 229 -12.61 11.10 25.31
N LEU A 230 -12.66 11.89 24.24
CA LEU A 230 -11.67 12.87 23.84
C LEU A 230 -12.38 14.17 23.44
N GLU A 231 -11.62 15.25 23.36
CA GLU A 231 -12.08 16.54 22.83
C GLU A 231 -11.08 17.01 21.77
N LEU A 232 -11.57 17.43 20.60
CA LEU A 232 -10.72 18.05 19.59
C LEU A 232 -10.42 19.50 20.03
N ILE A 233 -9.20 19.76 20.53
CA ILE A 233 -8.79 21.07 21.01
C ILE A 233 -8.49 22.01 19.84
N ALA A 234 -7.79 21.53 18.81
CA ALA A 234 -7.40 22.31 17.64
C ALA A 234 -7.14 21.43 16.42
N SER A 235 -7.41 21.96 15.25
CA SER A 235 -7.01 21.39 13.96
C SER A 235 -6.23 22.44 13.18
N LEU A 236 -4.91 22.22 13.02
CA LEU A 236 -4.03 23.16 12.36
C LEU A 236 -3.70 22.68 10.96
N ARG A 237 -3.75 23.61 10.00
CA ARG A 237 -3.23 23.36 8.67
C ARG A 237 -1.70 23.33 8.68
N LYS A 238 -1.11 22.64 7.72
CA LYS A 238 0.34 22.66 7.52
C LYS A 238 0.83 24.11 7.39
N PRO A 239 1.94 24.47 8.04
CA PRO A 239 2.53 25.79 7.92
C PRO A 239 2.93 26.15 6.48
N VAL A 240 3.02 27.44 6.20
CA VAL A 240 3.59 27.93 4.94
C VAL A 240 5.02 27.40 4.80
N GLY A 241 5.34 26.87 3.60
CA GLY A 241 6.60 26.17 3.33
C GLY A 241 6.49 24.65 3.43
N PHE A 242 5.41 24.10 4.04
CA PHE A 242 5.13 22.67 4.16
C PHE A 242 3.95 22.20 3.29
N TYR A 243 3.65 22.91 2.24
CA TYR A 243 2.74 22.53 1.17
C TYR A 243 3.01 23.40 -0.06
N ASP A 244 2.59 22.94 -1.25
CA ASP A 244 2.63 23.75 -2.45
C ASP A 244 1.38 24.67 -2.51
N PRO A 245 1.53 25.99 -2.43
CA PRO A 245 0.39 26.90 -2.47
C PRO A 245 -0.35 26.90 -3.80
N LYS A 246 0.27 26.42 -4.89
CA LYS A 246 -0.37 26.24 -6.21
C LYS A 246 -1.10 24.91 -6.31
N ASN A 247 -0.79 23.97 -5.44
CA ASN A 247 -1.41 22.65 -5.36
C ASN A 247 -1.71 22.28 -3.90
N PRO A 248 -2.59 23.01 -3.21
CA PRO A 248 -2.83 22.83 -1.78
C PRO A 248 -3.43 21.46 -1.42
N ALA A 249 -4.05 20.79 -2.38
CA ALA A 249 -4.56 19.42 -2.24
C ALA A 249 -3.47 18.37 -2.50
N MET A 250 -2.24 18.77 -2.80
CA MET A 250 -1.09 17.91 -3.08
C MET A 250 -1.38 16.80 -4.09
N LYS A 251 -2.15 17.12 -5.12
CA LYS A 251 -2.42 16.18 -6.22
C LYS A 251 -1.14 15.99 -7.03
N ALA A 252 -0.89 14.75 -7.47
CA ALA A 252 0.19 14.48 -8.40
C ALA A 252 0.04 15.34 -9.66
N ALA A 253 1.12 15.99 -10.09
CA ALA A 253 1.14 16.69 -11.36
C ALA A 253 1.03 15.66 -12.50
N ARG A 254 0.22 15.99 -13.52
CA ARG A 254 0.25 15.27 -14.78
C ARG A 254 1.57 15.61 -15.48
N ASN A 255 2.40 14.62 -15.73
CA ASN A 255 3.59 14.82 -16.57
C ASN A 255 3.16 14.86 -18.04
N ASP A 256 2.82 16.06 -18.52
CA ASP A 256 2.63 16.32 -19.95
C ASP A 256 4.01 16.56 -20.61
N THR A 257 4.90 15.62 -20.55
CA THR A 257 6.09 15.64 -21.40
C THR A 257 5.79 14.80 -22.62
N ASP A 258 5.66 15.49 -23.78
CA ASP A 258 5.55 14.92 -25.13
C ASP A 258 6.82 14.20 -25.60
N ASP A 259 7.68 13.74 -24.69
CA ASP A 259 8.83 12.93 -25.01
C ASP A 259 8.47 11.45 -24.91
N ASP A 260 8.36 10.82 -26.07
CA ASP A 260 8.03 9.40 -26.34
C ASP A 260 8.99 8.35 -25.74
N GLU A 261 9.79 8.69 -24.77
CA GLU A 261 10.42 7.71 -23.90
C GLU A 261 9.49 7.40 -22.72
N VAL A 262 8.61 6.44 -22.92
CA VAL A 262 7.85 5.79 -21.85
C VAL A 262 8.87 5.11 -20.93
N LYS A 263 9.44 5.88 -20.00
CA LYS A 263 10.08 5.30 -18.83
C LYS A 263 9.01 4.47 -18.13
N SER A 264 9.31 3.21 -17.86
CA SER A 264 8.34 2.32 -17.25
C SER A 264 7.76 2.98 -16.00
N VAL A 265 6.48 2.75 -15.72
CA VAL A 265 5.80 3.29 -14.52
C VAL A 265 6.60 2.97 -13.25
N GLU A 266 7.37 1.88 -13.24
CA GLU A 266 8.29 1.49 -12.17
C GLU A 266 9.53 2.39 -12.05
N GLU A 267 10.09 2.89 -13.13
CA GLU A 267 11.23 3.83 -13.08
C GLU A 267 10.78 5.24 -12.68
N ALA A 268 9.61 5.68 -13.13
CA ALA A 268 9.03 6.94 -12.69
C ALA A 268 8.69 6.92 -11.19
N SER A 269 8.22 5.79 -10.65
CA SER A 269 7.83 5.66 -9.24
C SER A 269 9.01 5.65 -8.26
N ARG A 270 10.20 5.22 -8.69
CA ARG A 270 11.39 5.18 -7.83
C ARG A 270 12.02 6.55 -7.58
N ASN A 271 11.86 7.49 -8.50
CA ASN A 271 12.54 8.78 -8.47
C ASN A 271 11.64 9.99 -8.18
N THR A 272 10.32 9.82 -8.20
CA THR A 272 9.36 10.90 -7.93
C THR A 272 8.48 10.53 -6.76
N ARG A 273 8.71 11.16 -5.60
CA ARG A 273 7.75 11.07 -4.49
C ARG A 273 6.48 11.83 -4.85
N SER A 274 5.33 11.30 -4.42
CA SER A 274 4.09 12.05 -4.54
C SER A 274 4.20 13.37 -3.75
N PRO A 275 3.63 14.47 -4.23
CA PRO A 275 3.63 15.73 -3.49
C PRO A 275 3.05 15.60 -2.08
N MET A 276 2.07 14.72 -1.88
CA MET A 276 1.48 14.42 -0.58
C MET A 276 2.53 13.84 0.38
N LEU A 277 3.28 12.84 -0.04
CA LEU A 277 4.28 12.17 0.78
C LEU A 277 5.46 13.10 1.10
N SER A 278 5.88 13.94 0.13
CA SER A 278 7.00 14.88 0.32
C SER A 278 6.78 15.89 1.43
N PHE A 279 5.53 16.16 1.82
CA PHE A 279 5.16 17.12 2.85
C PHE A 279 4.39 16.48 4.02
N SER A 280 4.33 15.16 4.10
CA SER A 280 3.63 14.49 5.20
C SER A 280 4.30 14.76 6.53
N ASN A 281 3.49 14.99 7.56
CA ASN A 281 3.96 14.91 8.94
C ASN A 281 4.19 13.44 9.29
N THR A 282 5.17 13.19 10.16
CA THR A 282 5.63 11.83 10.45
C THR A 282 5.55 11.50 11.93
N ASP A 283 6.12 12.33 12.77
CA ASP A 283 6.27 12.07 14.18
C ASP A 283 6.17 13.34 15.02
N MET A 284 6.07 13.21 16.34
CA MET A 284 6.02 14.32 17.27
C MET A 284 6.88 14.05 18.51
N ALA A 285 7.71 15.02 18.87
CA ALA A 285 8.44 15.01 20.12
C ALA A 285 7.96 16.15 21.04
N PHE A 286 7.94 15.87 22.35
CA PHE A 286 7.48 16.80 23.35
C PHE A 286 8.52 17.00 24.44
N LYS A 287 8.70 18.25 24.88
CA LYS A 287 9.43 18.61 26.10
C LYS A 287 8.80 19.84 26.71
N ASP A 288 8.35 19.72 27.95
CA ASP A 288 7.62 20.77 28.66
C ASP A 288 6.41 21.28 27.84
N ASP A 289 6.38 22.57 27.50
CA ASP A 289 5.36 23.17 26.65
C ASP A 289 5.78 23.30 25.18
N VAL A 290 6.84 22.61 24.78
CA VAL A 290 7.33 22.58 23.39
C VAL A 290 6.89 21.27 22.70
N MET A 291 6.33 21.39 21.50
CA MET A 291 6.05 20.29 20.60
C MET A 291 6.83 20.51 19.30
N VAL A 292 7.54 19.49 18.84
CA VAL A 292 8.15 19.46 17.51
C VAL A 292 7.41 18.44 16.67
N ALA A 293 6.90 18.87 15.53
CA ALA A 293 6.28 17.99 14.53
C ALA A 293 7.26 17.76 13.38
N GLY A 294 7.70 16.52 13.23
CA GLY A 294 8.55 16.05 12.14
C GLY A 294 7.79 15.90 10.83
N SER A 295 8.48 16.01 9.73
CA SER A 295 7.95 15.91 8.37
C SER A 295 9.02 15.45 7.40
N TYR A 296 8.61 14.85 6.27
CA TYR A 296 9.51 14.56 5.14
C TYR A 296 10.26 15.79 4.62
N HIS A 297 9.76 17.00 4.92
CA HIS A 297 10.30 18.28 4.44
C HIS A 297 11.13 19.03 5.48
N GLY A 298 11.21 18.53 6.72
CA GLY A 298 11.87 19.16 7.84
C GLY A 298 11.05 19.02 9.12
N PHE A 299 10.95 20.07 9.92
CA PHE A 299 10.15 20.03 11.14
C PHE A 299 9.58 21.40 11.49
N ASN A 300 8.53 21.38 12.32
CA ASN A 300 7.86 22.58 12.82
C ASN A 300 7.88 22.60 14.34
N ILE A 301 8.24 23.73 14.95
CA ILE A 301 8.26 23.90 16.40
C ILE A 301 7.03 24.70 16.83
N TYR A 302 6.32 24.15 17.79
CA TYR A 302 5.14 24.77 18.40
C TYR A 302 5.33 24.95 19.89
N LYS A 303 4.70 25.98 20.44
CA LYS A 303 4.49 26.15 21.86
C LYS A 303 3.05 25.80 22.19
N LEU A 304 2.87 24.98 23.22
CA LEU A 304 1.56 24.61 23.73
C LEU A 304 1.11 25.61 24.78
N ALA A 305 -0.11 26.11 24.64
CA ALA A 305 -0.74 26.89 25.72
C ALA A 305 -1.21 25.96 26.84
N GLU A 306 -1.60 26.52 28.00
CA GLU A 306 -2.12 25.74 29.16
C GLU A 306 -3.31 24.85 28.79
N ASN A 307 -4.13 25.26 27.82
CA ASN A 307 -5.25 24.48 27.29
C ASN A 307 -4.85 23.50 26.15
N GLY A 308 -3.55 23.31 25.91
CA GLY A 308 -3.02 22.42 24.89
C GLY A 308 -3.03 22.96 23.46
N VAL A 309 -3.56 24.17 23.20
CA VAL A 309 -3.59 24.74 21.84
C VAL A 309 -2.18 25.06 21.36
N PRO A 310 -1.72 24.47 20.22
CA PRO A 310 -0.38 24.73 19.70
C PRO A 310 -0.32 26.08 18.96
N SER A 311 0.77 26.80 19.15
CA SER A 311 1.11 28.00 18.37
C SER A 311 2.46 27.82 17.69
N LEU A 312 2.54 28.05 16.39
CA LEU A 312 3.75 27.88 15.59
C LEU A 312 4.81 28.92 16.00
N ILE A 313 6.01 28.45 16.31
CA ILE A 313 7.18 29.28 16.61
C ILE A 313 8.09 29.41 15.40
N SER A 314 8.45 28.26 14.78
CA SER A 314 9.33 28.24 13.61
C SER A 314 9.06 27.02 12.74
N SER A 315 9.43 27.15 11.47
CA SER A 315 9.41 26.09 10.47
C SER A 315 10.80 25.91 9.90
N VAL A 316 11.38 24.75 10.06
CA VAL A 316 12.73 24.43 9.58
C VAL A 316 12.62 23.55 8.34
N ILE A 317 13.03 24.09 7.20
CA ILE A 317 13.04 23.37 5.92
C ILE A 317 14.34 22.60 5.80
N CYS A 318 14.26 21.29 5.84
CA CYS A 318 15.42 20.41 5.74
C CYS A 318 14.98 19.04 5.19
N PRO A 319 14.74 18.92 3.89
CA PRO A 319 14.23 17.69 3.28
C PRO A 319 15.16 16.50 3.51
N GLY A 320 14.58 15.33 3.70
CA GLY A 320 15.38 14.12 3.91
C GLY A 320 14.55 12.86 4.10
N GLY A 321 13.23 13.00 4.10
CA GLY A 321 12.31 11.88 4.31
C GLY A 321 12.34 11.34 5.73
N GLN A 322 11.29 10.68 6.12
CA GLN A 322 10.87 10.27 7.45
C GLN A 322 10.72 11.45 8.41
N GLY A 323 11.79 12.03 8.93
CA GLY A 323 11.65 13.16 9.86
C GLY A 323 11.12 12.76 11.23
N ASP A 324 11.33 11.51 11.64
CA ASP A 324 11.15 11.05 13.01
C ASP A 324 12.02 11.90 13.95
N VAL A 325 11.49 12.34 15.09
CA VAL A 325 12.11 13.35 15.94
C VAL A 325 12.14 12.95 17.41
N SER A 326 13.25 13.28 18.09
CA SER A 326 13.37 13.16 19.55
C SER A 326 14.00 14.41 20.15
N ILE A 327 13.57 14.81 21.35
CA ILE A 327 14.14 15.93 22.08
C ILE A 327 14.88 15.42 23.32
N VAL A 328 16.16 15.76 23.44
CA VAL A 328 16.99 15.49 24.63
C VAL A 328 17.65 16.79 25.06
N GLU A 329 17.28 17.29 26.21
CA GLU A 329 17.70 18.62 26.71
C GLU A 329 17.40 19.72 25.65
N ASN A 330 18.40 20.36 25.10
CA ASN A 330 18.28 21.36 24.03
C ASN A 330 18.62 20.80 22.65
N LEU A 331 18.77 19.51 22.52
CA LEU A 331 19.03 18.88 21.24
C LEU A 331 17.76 18.24 20.66
N LEU A 332 17.52 18.49 19.40
CA LEU A 332 16.56 17.77 18.56
C LEU A 332 17.33 16.82 17.66
N ILE A 333 17.01 15.55 17.70
CA ILE A 333 17.51 14.50 16.81
C ILE A 333 16.45 14.26 15.74
N MET A 334 16.85 14.16 14.46
CA MET A 334 15.93 13.96 13.34
C MET A 334 16.44 12.87 12.39
N SER A 335 15.59 11.91 12.09
CA SER A 335 15.84 10.82 11.13
C SER A 335 15.81 11.29 9.68
N VAL A 336 16.73 10.74 8.86
CA VAL A 336 16.86 11.04 7.44
C VAL A 336 17.06 9.74 6.65
N GLN A 337 16.13 9.40 5.79
CA GLN A 337 16.18 8.17 5.00
C GLN A 337 16.12 8.39 3.49
N ASP A 338 15.56 9.52 3.06
CA ASP A 338 15.36 9.80 1.63
C ASP A 338 16.68 9.92 0.86
N THR A 339 16.70 9.31 -0.31
CA THR A 339 17.85 9.38 -1.23
C THR A 339 18.19 10.80 -1.70
N ARG A 340 17.28 11.76 -1.55
CA ARG A 340 17.48 13.18 -1.91
C ARG A 340 18.01 14.02 -0.75
N GLY A 341 18.14 13.45 0.45
CA GLY A 341 18.66 14.16 1.63
C GLY A 341 20.07 14.67 1.42
N ARG A 342 20.35 15.91 1.86
CA ARG A 342 21.65 16.57 1.81
C ARG A 342 22.07 17.03 3.20
N LEU A 343 23.36 17.02 3.50
CA LEU A 343 23.87 17.50 4.79
C LEU A 343 23.54 18.98 5.02
N ASP A 344 23.56 19.79 3.98
CA ASP A 344 23.29 21.23 3.99
C ASP A 344 21.79 21.59 3.94
N CYS A 345 20.89 20.61 4.04
CA CYS A 345 19.44 20.79 3.88
C CYS A 345 19.02 21.40 2.52
N GLY A 346 19.86 21.32 1.50
CA GLY A 346 19.63 21.94 0.20
C GLY A 346 18.38 21.37 -0.51
N LEU A 347 17.54 22.27 -1.02
CA LEU A 347 16.27 21.93 -1.71
C LEU A 347 16.49 21.28 -3.08
N GLN A 348 17.68 21.45 -3.67
CA GLN A 348 18.04 20.84 -4.96
C GLN A 348 18.12 19.31 -4.91
N GLY A 349 18.20 18.74 -3.70
CA GLY A 349 18.33 17.30 -3.52
C GLY A 349 19.63 16.74 -4.08
N VAL A 350 19.64 15.43 -4.34
CA VAL A 350 20.75 14.68 -4.94
C VAL A 350 20.21 13.78 -6.03
N GLY A 351 20.93 13.62 -7.15
CA GLY A 351 20.57 12.73 -8.25
C GLY A 351 20.57 11.25 -7.87
N SER A 352 20.29 10.37 -8.83
CA SER A 352 20.26 8.91 -8.63
C SER A 352 21.64 8.28 -8.42
N GLU A 353 22.67 8.86 -9.04
CA GLU A 353 24.04 8.35 -8.98
C GLU A 353 24.68 8.53 -7.60
N PRO A 354 25.65 7.69 -7.21
CA PRO A 354 26.41 7.88 -5.98
C PRO A 354 26.95 9.30 -5.86
N SER A 355 26.76 9.93 -4.69
CA SER A 355 27.12 11.32 -4.49
C SER A 355 27.62 11.57 -3.06
N PRO A 356 28.80 12.24 -2.92
CA PRO A 356 29.30 12.62 -1.61
C PRO A 356 28.44 13.67 -0.90
N GLU A 357 27.51 14.32 -1.62
CA GLU A 357 26.58 15.29 -1.06
C GLU A 357 25.35 14.66 -0.43
N ARG A 358 25.09 13.36 -0.72
CA ARG A 358 23.95 12.65 -0.17
C ARG A 358 24.15 12.40 1.31
N PHE A 359 23.09 12.69 2.06
CA PHE A 359 23.05 12.43 3.48
C PHE A 359 21.88 11.49 3.82
N ARG A 360 22.19 10.43 4.56
CA ARG A 360 21.20 9.55 5.22
C ARG A 360 21.74 9.16 6.60
N GLY A 361 20.89 9.19 7.62
CA GLY A 361 21.26 8.92 9.01
C GLY A 361 20.49 9.83 9.95
N ILE A 362 21.11 10.37 10.98
CA ILE A 362 20.49 11.29 11.93
C ILE A 362 21.12 12.67 11.86
N ARG A 363 20.31 13.72 11.97
CA ARG A 363 20.73 15.11 12.14
C ARG A 363 20.50 15.53 13.58
N ILE A 364 21.30 16.43 14.05
CA ILE A 364 21.22 16.96 15.43
C ILE A 364 21.14 18.47 15.33
N PHE A 365 20.08 19.05 15.90
CA PHE A 365 19.87 20.50 15.96
C PHE A 365 19.91 20.97 17.39
N ASP A 366 20.52 22.12 17.63
CA ASP A 366 20.37 22.90 18.88
C ASP A 366 19.09 23.73 18.75
N ILE A 367 18.14 23.45 19.63
CA ILE A 367 16.85 24.14 19.74
C ILE A 367 16.77 25.06 20.98
N SER A 368 17.88 25.44 21.59
CA SER A 368 17.91 26.41 22.70
C SER A 368 17.21 27.72 22.31
N ASN A 369 17.32 28.12 21.06
CA ASN A 369 16.50 29.17 20.46
C ASN A 369 15.45 28.55 19.53
N LEU A 370 14.25 28.35 20.04
CA LEU A 370 13.14 27.74 19.28
C LEU A 370 12.78 28.49 17.99
N ALA A 371 13.05 29.79 17.91
CA ALA A 371 12.78 30.59 16.71
C ALA A 371 13.86 30.43 15.63
N MET A 372 15.08 30.00 16.00
CA MET A 372 16.22 29.87 15.09
C MET A 372 17.08 28.64 15.43
N PRO A 373 16.59 27.43 15.25
CA PRO A 373 17.36 26.20 15.43
C PRO A 373 18.60 26.15 14.54
N ILE A 374 19.65 25.51 15.03
CA ILE A 374 20.92 25.38 14.31
C ILE A 374 21.30 23.92 14.24
N GLN A 375 21.62 23.40 13.05
CA GLN A 375 22.19 22.06 12.89
C GLN A 375 23.62 22.05 13.48
N VAL A 376 23.84 21.25 14.52
CA VAL A 376 25.09 21.20 15.28
C VAL A 376 25.84 19.86 15.14
N GLY A 377 25.20 18.86 14.56
CA GLY A 377 25.81 17.55 14.33
C GLY A 377 25.02 16.71 13.32
N ALA A 378 25.67 15.66 12.84
CA ALA A 378 25.06 14.69 11.93
C ALA A 378 25.85 13.39 11.96
N VAL A 379 25.17 12.25 11.86
CA VAL A 379 25.80 10.93 11.73
C VAL A 379 25.25 10.24 10.49
N GLN A 380 26.15 9.89 9.57
CA GLN A 380 25.79 9.13 8.36
C GLN A 380 25.73 7.64 8.66
N THR A 381 24.76 6.95 8.09
CA THR A 381 24.59 5.50 8.22
C THR A 381 24.43 4.86 6.82
N CYS A 382 24.68 3.55 6.73
CA CYS A 382 24.62 2.84 5.45
C CYS A 382 23.19 2.70 4.89
N ARG A 383 22.17 2.69 5.76
CA ARG A 383 20.77 2.47 5.38
C ARG A 383 19.84 3.64 5.72
N GLY A 384 20.44 4.78 6.11
CA GLY A 384 19.68 5.91 6.60
C GLY A 384 19.12 5.67 8.00
N SER A 385 18.17 6.50 8.38
CA SER A 385 17.38 6.39 9.61
C SER A 385 15.91 6.50 9.25
N HIS A 386 15.17 5.44 9.41
CA HIS A 386 13.71 5.45 9.27
C HIS A 386 13.12 6.02 10.55
N THR A 387 13.40 5.35 11.66
CA THR A 387 13.18 5.81 13.02
C THR A 387 14.50 5.73 13.80
N HIS A 388 14.57 6.42 14.91
CA HIS A 388 15.64 6.29 15.88
C HIS A 388 15.08 6.28 17.28
N SER A 389 15.77 5.67 18.22
CA SER A 389 15.30 5.60 19.61
C SER A 389 16.36 6.12 20.55
N VAL A 390 16.04 7.09 21.36
CA VAL A 390 16.89 7.52 22.47
C VAL A 390 16.82 6.48 23.57
N VAL A 391 17.90 5.73 23.74
CA VAL A 391 17.96 4.58 24.65
C VAL A 391 18.33 5.01 26.07
N SER A 392 19.29 5.92 26.18
CA SER A 392 19.73 6.45 27.45
C SER A 392 20.36 7.83 27.33
N GLY A 393 20.45 8.53 28.43
CA GLY A 393 21.18 9.79 28.58
C GLY A 393 20.30 11.03 28.68
N PRO A 394 20.96 12.21 28.87
CA PRO A 394 22.42 12.27 29.07
C PRO A 394 22.86 11.65 30.40
N ASP A 395 23.95 10.89 30.36
CA ASP A 395 24.59 10.34 31.56
C ASP A 395 25.40 11.40 32.33
N GLU A 396 26.14 10.99 33.36
CA GLU A 396 27.01 11.90 34.17
C GLU A 396 28.12 12.59 33.34
N ASN A 397 28.47 12.02 32.19
CA ASN A 397 29.44 12.58 31.23
C ASN A 397 28.76 13.40 30.15
N GLY A 398 27.44 13.50 30.15
CA GLY A 398 26.66 14.15 29.11
C GLY A 398 26.55 13.34 27.83
N LEU A 399 26.66 12.02 27.88
CA LEU A 399 26.55 11.14 26.72
C LEU A 399 25.10 10.63 26.56
N ILE A 400 24.60 10.71 25.34
CA ILE A 400 23.31 10.19 24.90
C ILE A 400 23.56 9.00 23.99
N VAL A 401 22.83 7.90 24.18
CA VAL A 401 22.89 6.71 23.33
C VAL A 401 21.60 6.60 22.53
N VAL A 402 21.75 6.43 21.23
CA VAL A 402 20.65 6.30 20.27
C VAL A 402 20.81 5.01 19.48
N TYR A 403 19.75 4.25 19.33
CA TYR A 403 19.69 3.13 18.38
C TYR A 403 19.10 3.63 17.06
N ASN A 404 19.71 3.17 15.98
CA ASN A 404 19.27 3.40 14.62
C ASN A 404 19.23 2.10 13.82
N SER A 405 18.14 1.87 13.15
CA SER A 405 18.00 0.79 12.17
C SER A 405 17.35 1.37 10.92
N GLY A 406 18.17 1.55 9.88
CA GLY A 406 17.67 2.07 8.61
C GLY A 406 16.98 0.99 7.80
N THR A 407 15.90 1.36 7.10
CA THR A 407 15.12 0.48 6.25
C THR A 407 15.35 0.71 4.74
N SER A 408 16.14 1.70 4.39
CA SER A 408 16.51 1.96 3.00
C SER A 408 17.47 0.90 2.44
N SER A 409 17.56 0.86 1.10
CA SER A 409 18.65 0.14 0.43
C SER A 409 20.00 0.62 0.95
N ILE A 410 20.97 -0.30 1.04
CA ILE A 410 22.34 0.02 1.42
C ILE A 410 22.94 0.98 0.38
N ARG A 411 23.64 1.98 0.87
CA ARG A 411 24.37 2.95 0.05
C ARG A 411 25.56 2.28 -0.64
N ASP A 412 25.93 2.81 -1.79
CA ASP A 412 27.14 2.43 -2.48
C ASP A 412 28.38 2.74 -1.62
N ASP A 413 29.39 1.86 -1.64
CA ASP A 413 30.67 2.04 -0.93
C ASP A 413 31.47 3.25 -1.45
N GLU A 414 31.24 3.63 -2.72
CA GLU A 414 31.78 4.86 -3.30
C GLU A 414 31.14 6.12 -2.68
N GLU A 415 29.90 6.00 -2.21
CA GLU A 415 29.18 7.12 -1.56
C GLU A 415 29.50 7.22 -0.07
N LEU A 416 29.54 6.09 0.62
CA LEU A 416 29.92 5.99 2.04
C LEU A 416 30.71 4.71 2.27
N ALA A 417 32.01 4.88 2.49
CA ALA A 417 32.93 3.75 2.69
C ALA A 417 32.49 2.84 3.84
N GLY A 418 32.57 1.53 3.62
CA GLY A 418 32.20 0.51 4.60
C GLY A 418 30.74 0.09 4.55
N CYS A 419 29.98 0.51 3.55
CA CYS A 419 28.60 0.07 3.32
C CYS A 419 28.57 -1.12 2.35
N TYR A 420 28.40 -2.32 2.86
CA TYR A 420 28.34 -3.55 2.09
C TYR A 420 26.94 -4.14 2.12
N ASP A 421 26.42 -4.60 0.99
CA ASP A 421 25.07 -5.15 0.83
C ASP A 421 25.01 -6.68 0.71
N SER A 422 26.17 -7.34 0.68
CA SER A 422 26.23 -8.79 0.51
C SER A 422 25.81 -9.53 1.78
N PRO A 423 24.70 -10.29 1.76
CA PRO A 423 24.23 -11.03 2.94
C PRO A 423 25.19 -12.11 3.46
N GLY A 424 26.11 -12.59 2.62
CA GLY A 424 27.12 -13.59 2.99
C GLY A 424 28.44 -12.97 3.50
N ASP A 425 28.57 -11.65 3.49
CA ASP A 425 29.74 -10.95 4.00
C ASP A 425 29.47 -10.46 5.43
N ASN A 426 30.34 -10.79 6.38
CA ASN A 426 30.19 -10.36 7.77
C ASN A 426 30.36 -8.85 7.99
N ARG A 427 30.78 -8.11 6.98
CA ARG A 427 30.80 -6.63 6.97
C ARG A 427 29.47 -6.02 6.54
N THR A 428 28.51 -6.83 6.13
CA THR A 428 27.22 -6.34 5.62
C THR A 428 26.56 -5.34 6.57
N ALA A 429 25.92 -4.31 6.02
CA ALA A 429 25.08 -3.38 6.77
C ALA A 429 23.68 -3.93 7.06
N LEU A 430 23.34 -5.13 6.55
CA LEU A 430 22.15 -5.88 6.92
C LEU A 430 22.33 -6.58 8.28
N PHE A 431 21.23 -6.99 8.89
CA PHE A 431 21.19 -7.84 10.10
C PHE A 431 21.83 -7.21 11.34
N ARG A 432 21.86 -5.88 11.44
CA ARG A 432 22.43 -5.15 12.58
C ARG A 432 21.63 -3.89 12.88
N ILE A 433 21.86 -3.33 14.05
CA ILE A 433 21.47 -1.96 14.39
C ILE A 433 22.74 -1.14 14.61
N ASP A 434 22.66 0.18 14.41
CA ASP A 434 23.76 1.09 14.71
C ASP A 434 23.52 1.74 16.08
N VAL A 435 24.49 1.64 16.98
CA VAL A 435 24.53 2.32 18.28
C VAL A 435 25.30 3.61 18.12
N ILE A 436 24.60 4.73 18.27
CA ILE A 436 25.15 6.08 18.08
C ILE A 436 25.31 6.74 19.45
N GLU A 437 26.48 7.32 19.66
CA GLU A 437 26.81 8.13 20.85
C GLU A 437 26.80 9.61 20.47
N ILE A 438 26.09 10.42 21.23
CA ILE A 438 25.96 11.86 21.04
C ILE A 438 26.40 12.58 22.32
N PRO A 439 27.57 13.27 22.31
CA PRO A 439 27.98 14.12 23.44
C PRO A 439 27.14 15.40 23.49
N LEU A 440 26.36 15.62 24.54
CA LEU A 440 25.49 16.78 24.73
C LEU A 440 26.22 18.11 24.54
N ASN A 441 27.43 18.21 25.08
CA ASN A 441 28.24 19.43 25.04
C ASN A 441 29.04 19.62 23.75
N ASN A 442 29.11 18.59 22.89
CA ASN A 442 29.79 18.64 21.59
C ASN A 442 29.08 17.71 20.57
N PRO A 443 27.87 18.04 20.16
CA PRO A 443 27.06 17.17 19.26
C PRO A 443 27.72 16.90 17.90
N SER A 444 28.67 17.74 17.47
CA SER A 444 29.44 17.53 16.24
C SER A 444 30.37 16.31 16.31
N ALA A 445 30.68 15.81 17.50
CA ALA A 445 31.45 14.59 17.73
C ALA A 445 30.59 13.31 17.77
N ALA A 446 29.30 13.41 17.48
CA ALA A 446 28.42 12.26 17.40
C ALA A 446 28.91 11.23 16.36
N LYS A 447 28.82 9.95 16.70
CA LYS A 447 29.35 8.87 15.87
C LYS A 447 28.69 7.53 16.17
N ILE A 448 28.72 6.62 15.20
CA ILE A 448 28.45 5.20 15.44
C ILE A 448 29.61 4.63 16.25
N VAL A 449 29.31 4.05 17.41
CA VAL A 449 30.31 3.41 18.28
C VAL A 449 30.31 1.91 18.18
N LYS A 450 29.17 1.30 17.82
CA LYS A 450 29.00 -0.13 17.59
C LYS A 450 27.89 -0.39 16.57
N SER A 451 27.95 -1.57 15.95
CA SER A 451 26.90 -2.06 15.05
C SER A 451 26.66 -3.55 15.33
N PRO A 452 26.02 -3.88 16.47
CA PRO A 452 25.82 -5.29 16.86
C PRO A 452 24.88 -6.01 15.89
N ALA A 453 25.25 -7.25 15.54
CA ALA A 453 24.47 -8.14 14.66
C ALA A 453 23.33 -8.83 15.47
N VAL A 454 22.36 -8.05 15.89
CA VAL A 454 21.28 -8.49 16.79
C VAL A 454 20.35 -9.56 16.18
N PHE A 455 20.43 -9.79 14.87
CA PHE A 455 19.65 -10.81 14.16
C PHE A 455 20.42 -12.10 13.91
N ALA A 456 21.71 -12.16 14.29
CA ALA A 456 22.52 -13.35 14.12
C ALA A 456 22.00 -14.53 14.95
N ASP A 457 22.21 -15.73 14.43
CA ASP A 457 21.99 -16.95 15.20
C ASP A 457 23.04 -17.06 16.32
N GLU A 458 22.60 -17.28 17.54
CA GLU A 458 23.47 -17.25 18.72
C GLU A 458 24.46 -18.42 18.79
N GLU A 459 24.09 -19.59 18.22
CA GLU A 459 24.92 -20.79 18.25
C GLU A 459 25.92 -20.82 17.08
N THR A 460 25.46 -20.48 15.88
CA THR A 460 26.26 -20.61 14.66
C THR A 460 26.93 -19.30 14.24
N GLY A 461 26.48 -18.15 14.76
CA GLY A 461 26.95 -16.82 14.38
C GLY A 461 26.51 -16.39 12.97
N VAL A 462 25.59 -17.13 12.33
CA VAL A 462 25.04 -16.76 11.01
C VAL A 462 24.24 -15.45 11.16
N LEU A 463 24.63 -14.40 10.44
CA LEU A 463 24.06 -13.06 10.57
C LEU A 463 22.55 -13.03 10.29
N ALA A 464 22.09 -13.75 9.26
CA ALA A 464 20.67 -13.91 8.93
C ALA A 464 20.03 -15.07 9.74
N GLY A 465 20.13 -15.04 11.06
CA GLY A 465 19.72 -16.13 11.95
C GLY A 465 18.23 -16.21 12.26
N LEU A 466 17.47 -15.16 11.93
CA LEU A 466 16.03 -15.07 12.17
C LEU A 466 15.23 -15.40 10.91
N TRP A 467 14.02 -14.82 10.74
CA TRP A 467 13.13 -15.15 9.63
C TRP A 467 13.75 -14.77 8.27
N ARG A 468 13.75 -15.74 7.34
CA ARG A 468 14.36 -15.57 6.00
C ARG A 468 13.47 -14.86 4.98
N GLY A 469 12.23 -14.56 5.37
CA GLY A 469 11.18 -14.12 4.45
C GLY A 469 10.46 -15.28 3.78
N GLY A 470 9.26 -15.02 3.32
CA GLY A 470 8.37 -16.01 2.68
C GLY A 470 7.14 -16.33 3.51
N ASP A 471 6.39 -17.34 3.06
CA ASP A 471 5.17 -17.80 3.72
C ASP A 471 5.51 -18.76 4.87
N HIS A 472 4.69 -18.75 5.92
CA HIS A 472 4.82 -19.67 7.07
C HIS A 472 4.10 -21.02 6.82
N GLY A 473 3.53 -21.22 5.65
CA GLY A 473 2.76 -22.38 5.23
C GLY A 473 1.50 -22.00 4.46
N ASP A 474 0.67 -22.99 4.13
CA ASP A 474 -0.58 -22.76 3.39
C ASP A 474 -1.52 -21.80 4.16
N GLN A 475 -2.07 -20.83 3.44
CA GLN A 475 -3.02 -19.84 3.96
C GLN A 475 -2.43 -18.87 5.01
N THR A 476 -1.13 -18.75 5.09
CA THR A 476 -0.45 -17.75 5.91
C THR A 476 -0.06 -16.52 5.08
N GLN A 477 0.32 -15.45 5.77
CA GLN A 477 0.81 -14.24 5.12
C GLN A 477 2.27 -14.42 4.68
N ARG A 478 2.63 -13.80 3.55
CA ARG A 478 4.03 -13.66 3.19
C ARG A 478 4.65 -12.59 4.06
N THR A 479 5.58 -12.97 4.92
CA THR A 479 6.29 -12.09 5.85
C THR A 479 7.64 -11.68 5.29
N SER A 480 8.03 -10.43 5.46
CA SER A 480 9.34 -9.91 5.08
C SER A 480 10.47 -10.59 5.83
N ARG A 481 11.67 -10.53 5.26
CA ARG A 481 12.88 -11.05 5.92
C ARG A 481 13.28 -10.15 7.09
N THR A 482 13.77 -10.75 8.18
CA THR A 482 14.30 -10.00 9.32
C THR A 482 15.74 -9.58 9.06
N ASP A 483 15.94 -8.38 8.53
CA ASP A 483 17.25 -7.80 8.25
C ASP A 483 17.40 -6.35 8.71
N GLU A 484 16.36 -5.80 9.31
CA GLU A 484 16.25 -4.45 9.85
C GLU A 484 15.15 -4.39 10.92
N CYS A 485 15.15 -3.37 11.77
CA CYS A 485 13.98 -2.98 12.56
C CYS A 485 13.38 -1.72 11.95
N HIS A 486 12.08 -1.76 11.67
CA HIS A 486 11.36 -0.56 11.26
C HIS A 486 11.27 0.43 12.42
N ASP A 487 10.98 -0.09 13.60
CA ASP A 487 10.89 0.69 14.83
C ASP A 487 11.47 -0.08 16.03
N ILE A 488 12.10 0.64 16.96
CA ILE A 488 12.54 0.12 18.25
C ILE A 488 12.03 1.09 19.34
N THR A 489 11.12 0.62 20.16
CA THR A 489 10.61 1.38 21.31
C THR A 489 11.31 0.96 22.59
N VAL A 490 11.72 1.92 23.40
CA VAL A 490 12.44 1.67 24.64
C VAL A 490 11.54 1.85 25.87
N TYR A 491 11.74 1.01 26.87
CA TYR A 491 11.15 1.15 28.21
C TYR A 491 12.26 1.14 29.26
N PRO A 492 12.88 2.32 29.52
CA PRO A 492 14.10 2.40 30.34
C PRO A 492 13.90 1.93 31.78
N ALA A 493 12.69 2.11 32.35
CA ALA A 493 12.40 1.72 33.73
C ALA A 493 12.57 0.21 33.99
N ALA A 494 12.44 -0.63 32.96
CA ALA A 494 12.68 -2.06 33.03
C ALA A 494 13.95 -2.51 32.30
N ASN A 495 14.75 -1.60 31.76
CA ASN A 495 15.89 -1.87 30.87
C ASN A 495 15.51 -2.73 29.65
N LEU A 496 14.33 -2.51 29.09
CA LEU A 496 13.81 -3.23 27.94
C LEU A 496 13.67 -2.35 26.71
N ALA A 497 13.85 -2.95 25.54
CA ALA A 497 13.40 -2.41 24.28
C ALA A 497 12.66 -3.47 23.46
N ALA A 498 11.66 -3.05 22.68
CA ALA A 498 10.93 -3.91 21.77
C ALA A 498 11.16 -3.44 20.35
N GLY A 499 11.64 -4.32 19.48
CA GLY A 499 11.88 -4.06 18.07
C GLY A 499 10.82 -4.72 17.19
N ALA A 500 10.17 -3.95 16.34
CA ALA A 500 9.39 -4.45 15.23
C ALA A 500 10.33 -4.56 14.02
N CYS A 501 10.82 -5.77 13.77
CA CYS A 501 11.98 -5.98 12.91
C CYS A 501 11.62 -6.76 11.66
N SER A 502 10.86 -6.12 10.77
CA SER A 502 10.41 -6.63 9.46
C SER A 502 9.77 -8.03 9.49
N GLY A 503 10.50 -9.07 9.86
CA GLY A 503 10.01 -10.45 9.93
C GLY A 503 9.68 -10.96 11.33
N ASN A 504 10.07 -10.22 12.38
CA ASN A 504 9.93 -10.65 13.78
C ASN A 504 9.63 -9.48 14.73
N GLY A 505 8.91 -9.79 15.80
CA GLY A 505 8.95 -9.00 17.03
C GLY A 505 10.09 -9.47 17.92
N ILE A 506 10.88 -8.54 18.46
CA ILE A 506 12.09 -8.85 19.23
C ILE A 506 12.05 -8.10 20.57
N LEU A 507 12.40 -8.77 21.65
CA LEU A 507 12.63 -8.16 22.95
C LEU A 507 14.12 -8.09 23.25
N PHE A 508 14.60 -6.92 23.64
CA PHE A 508 16.00 -6.66 23.98
C PHE A 508 16.14 -6.30 25.46
N ASP A 509 17.21 -6.81 26.09
CA ASP A 509 17.78 -6.27 27.32
C ASP A 509 18.74 -5.13 26.94
N ILE A 510 18.47 -3.93 27.44
CA ILE A 510 19.25 -2.71 27.24
C ILE A 510 19.90 -2.22 28.54
N SER A 511 20.09 -3.08 29.53
CA SER A 511 20.79 -2.74 30.78
C SER A 511 22.20 -2.20 30.53
N ASP A 512 22.87 -2.66 29.47
CA ASP A 512 24.02 -1.99 28.87
C ASP A 512 23.58 -1.40 27.51
N PRO A 513 23.31 -0.10 27.43
CA PRO A 513 22.82 0.52 26.20
C PRO A 513 23.79 0.45 25.01
N TYR A 514 25.06 0.22 25.25
CA TYR A 514 26.05 0.00 24.19
C TYR A 514 26.09 -1.43 23.67
N ASN A 515 25.48 -2.39 24.37
CA ASN A 515 25.48 -3.81 24.03
C ASN A 515 24.08 -4.43 24.18
N PRO A 516 23.10 -4.02 23.36
CA PRO A 516 21.76 -4.60 23.41
C PRO A 516 21.83 -6.10 23.20
N LYS A 517 21.10 -6.85 24.03
CA LYS A 517 21.02 -8.31 23.94
C LYS A 517 19.60 -8.70 23.56
N ARG A 518 19.45 -9.48 22.49
CA ARG A 518 18.18 -10.11 22.19
C ARG A 518 17.86 -11.17 23.25
N ILE A 519 16.73 -11.04 23.94
CA ILE A 519 16.31 -11.95 24.99
C ILE A 519 15.09 -12.80 24.61
N ASP A 520 14.30 -12.35 23.63
CA ASP A 520 13.21 -13.12 23.05
C ASP A 520 12.88 -12.70 21.63
N VAL A 521 12.25 -13.62 20.88
CA VAL A 521 11.83 -13.42 19.48
C VAL A 521 10.49 -14.07 19.26
N VAL A 522 9.58 -13.37 18.61
CA VAL A 522 8.27 -13.92 18.21
C VAL A 522 8.04 -13.77 16.72
N THR A 523 7.22 -14.65 16.18
CA THR A 523 6.71 -14.61 14.81
C THR A 523 5.19 -14.63 14.84
N ASP A 524 4.57 -14.08 13.80
CA ASP A 524 3.14 -14.15 13.55
C ASP A 524 2.89 -14.49 12.09
N GLU A 525 2.20 -15.57 11.83
CA GLU A 525 1.92 -16.05 10.47
C GLU A 525 0.91 -15.17 9.71
N GLY A 526 0.24 -14.25 10.41
CA GLY A 526 -0.67 -13.26 9.87
C GLY A 526 0.02 -11.93 9.53
N PHE A 527 1.26 -11.70 9.93
CA PHE A 527 1.97 -10.45 9.68
C PHE A 527 2.73 -10.48 8.35
N ALA A 528 2.59 -9.40 7.57
CA ALA A 528 3.38 -9.17 6.36
C ALA A 528 4.70 -8.44 6.67
N TYR A 529 4.64 -7.45 7.58
CA TYR A 529 5.80 -6.64 7.95
C TYR A 529 5.64 -6.10 9.36
N TRP A 530 6.52 -6.49 10.27
CA TRP A 530 6.54 -5.99 11.64
C TRP A 530 6.97 -4.53 11.64
N HIS A 531 6.04 -3.62 11.99
CA HIS A 531 6.13 -2.20 11.71
C HIS A 531 6.48 -1.36 12.94
N SER A 532 5.69 -1.43 14.01
CA SER A 532 5.97 -0.70 15.23
C SER A 532 5.73 -1.52 16.48
N ALA A 533 6.35 -1.12 17.57
CA ALA A 533 6.21 -1.71 18.89
C ALA A 533 5.86 -0.61 19.92
N THR A 534 4.97 -0.90 20.86
CA THR A 534 4.59 0.05 21.90
C THR A 534 4.35 -0.66 23.21
N PHE A 535 5.05 -0.23 24.28
CA PHE A 535 4.80 -0.72 25.62
C PHE A 535 3.55 -0.05 26.24
N ASN A 536 2.88 -0.77 27.13
CA ASN A 536 1.94 -0.15 28.05
C ASN A 536 2.68 0.64 29.15
N ASN A 537 1.92 1.43 29.96
CA ASN A 537 2.52 2.34 30.91
C ASN A 537 3.35 1.69 32.03
N ASP A 538 3.15 0.42 32.31
CA ASP A 538 3.89 -0.31 33.37
C ASP A 538 4.94 -1.28 32.81
N GLY A 539 5.09 -1.36 31.46
CA GLY A 539 6.09 -2.20 30.81
C GLY A 539 5.81 -3.71 30.87
N THR A 540 4.59 -4.12 31.25
CA THR A 540 4.19 -5.51 31.36
C THR A 540 3.62 -6.09 30.06
N LYS A 541 3.35 -5.22 29.07
CA LYS A 541 2.80 -5.57 27.77
C LYS A 541 3.50 -4.82 26.65
N VAL A 542 3.55 -5.45 25.50
CA VAL A 542 3.92 -4.80 24.24
C VAL A 542 2.90 -5.13 23.17
N VAL A 543 2.59 -4.15 22.34
CA VAL A 543 1.78 -4.28 21.14
C VAL A 543 2.68 -4.12 19.93
N PHE A 544 2.66 -5.10 19.03
CA PHE A 544 3.28 -4.99 17.71
C PHE A 544 2.22 -4.76 16.64
N THR A 545 2.55 -3.98 15.64
CA THR A 545 1.67 -3.67 14.52
C THR A 545 2.18 -4.29 13.23
N ASP A 546 1.24 -4.67 12.34
CA ASP A 546 1.54 -5.16 10.99
C ASP A 546 1.34 -4.04 9.96
N GLU A 547 2.36 -3.69 9.20
CA GLU A 547 2.23 -2.83 8.01
C GLU A 547 1.79 -3.67 6.81
N TRP A 548 0.54 -4.10 6.82
CA TRP A 548 0.01 -4.93 5.77
C TRP A 548 -0.24 -4.16 4.46
N GLY A 549 0.42 -4.59 3.41
CA GLY A 549 0.39 -3.92 2.12
C GLY A 549 1.56 -2.96 1.90
N GLY A 550 2.53 -2.87 2.84
CA GLY A 550 3.78 -2.12 2.70
C GLY A 550 3.56 -0.62 2.50
N GLY A 551 2.62 -0.02 3.24
CA GLY A 551 2.29 1.41 3.16
C GLY A 551 1.69 1.89 1.82
N GLY A 552 1.74 1.06 0.77
CA GLY A 552 1.31 1.44 -0.57
C GLY A 552 -0.09 1.00 -0.97
N ARG A 553 -0.71 0.10 -0.20
CA ARG A 553 -2.02 -0.47 -0.55
C ARG A 553 -2.84 -0.73 0.69
N PRO A 554 -4.01 -0.12 0.82
CA PRO A 554 -4.95 -0.53 1.86
C PRO A 554 -5.38 -1.96 1.57
N ARG A 555 -5.21 -2.85 2.56
CA ARG A 555 -5.68 -4.22 2.51
C ARG A 555 -6.52 -4.48 3.75
N CYS A 556 -7.79 -4.58 3.60
CA CYS A 556 -8.72 -4.98 4.63
C CYS A 556 -9.99 -5.47 3.96
N ARG A 557 -9.84 -6.64 3.30
CA ARG A 557 -10.94 -7.25 2.56
C ARG A 557 -11.82 -8.05 3.52
N ALA A 558 -13.10 -8.14 3.23
CA ALA A 558 -14.07 -8.83 4.09
C ALA A 558 -13.75 -10.32 4.33
N TRP A 559 -12.99 -10.95 3.44
CA TRP A 559 -12.59 -12.37 3.54
C TRP A 559 -11.18 -12.58 4.06
N ASP A 560 -10.41 -11.52 4.32
CA ASP A 560 -9.07 -11.70 4.89
C ASP A 560 -9.17 -12.21 6.33
N PRO A 561 -8.29 -13.14 6.74
CA PRO A 561 -8.22 -13.60 8.11
C PRO A 561 -8.09 -12.43 9.11
N LEU A 562 -8.71 -12.56 10.28
CA LEU A 562 -8.72 -11.50 11.29
C LEU A 562 -7.34 -11.18 11.88
N ASN A 563 -6.38 -12.07 11.75
CA ASN A 563 -4.99 -11.85 12.17
C ASN A 563 -4.13 -11.16 11.10
N TRP A 564 -4.64 -10.91 9.88
CA TRP A 564 -3.90 -10.16 8.86
C TRP A 564 -4.11 -8.65 9.05
N GLY A 565 -3.02 -7.86 9.06
CA GLY A 565 -3.09 -6.42 9.30
C GLY A 565 -3.62 -6.07 10.70
N ALA A 566 -3.35 -6.92 11.66
CA ALA A 566 -3.78 -6.75 13.04
C ALA A 566 -2.67 -6.18 13.91
N ASN A 567 -3.03 -5.76 15.12
CA ASN A 567 -2.10 -5.49 16.19
C ASN A 567 -2.01 -6.73 17.09
N ALA A 568 -0.82 -7.28 17.30
CA ALA A 568 -0.60 -8.43 18.17
C ALA A 568 -0.20 -7.95 19.57
N ILE A 569 -0.91 -8.42 20.58
CA ILE A 569 -0.70 -8.05 21.99
C ILE A 569 0.01 -9.19 22.70
N TYR A 570 1.13 -8.87 23.34
CA TYR A 570 1.94 -9.79 24.14
C TYR A 570 2.05 -9.32 25.58
N ASP A 571 1.97 -10.24 26.54
CA ASP A 571 2.45 -10.00 27.90
C ASP A 571 3.96 -10.26 27.96
N ILE A 572 4.64 -9.54 28.85
CA ILE A 572 6.06 -9.75 29.15
C ILE A 572 6.16 -10.46 30.48
N GLU A 573 6.54 -11.73 30.46
CA GLU A 573 6.68 -12.59 31.64
C GLU A 573 8.09 -13.17 31.67
N ASP A 574 8.87 -12.87 32.71
CA ASP A 574 10.26 -13.36 32.87
C ASP A 574 11.15 -13.15 31.64
N GLY A 575 11.03 -12.00 30.99
CA GLY A 575 11.78 -11.66 29.77
C GLY A 575 11.32 -12.40 28.50
N LYS A 576 10.11 -12.96 28.51
CA LYS A 576 9.48 -13.64 27.39
C LYS A 576 8.23 -12.94 26.92
N LEU A 577 8.00 -12.97 25.62
CA LEU A 577 6.81 -12.45 24.95
C LEU A 577 5.74 -13.54 24.87
N ILE A 578 4.67 -13.40 25.63
CA ILE A 578 3.57 -14.37 25.69
C ILE A 578 2.37 -13.80 24.93
N PHE A 579 2.08 -14.37 23.77
CA PHE A 579 0.95 -13.93 22.94
C PHE A 579 -0.38 -14.02 23.69
N LYS A 580 -1.19 -12.97 23.59
CA LYS A 580 -2.53 -12.89 24.20
C LYS A 580 -3.65 -12.83 23.17
N SER A 581 -3.58 -11.89 22.23
CA SER A 581 -4.65 -11.69 21.25
C SER A 581 -4.22 -10.81 20.10
N HIS A 582 -5.03 -10.84 19.03
CA HIS A 582 -4.99 -9.83 18.00
C HIS A 582 -6.10 -8.78 18.23
N TYR A 583 -5.79 -7.53 17.89
CA TYR A 583 -6.76 -6.43 17.78
C TYR A 583 -6.70 -5.84 16.37
N LYS A 584 -7.83 -5.79 15.69
CA LYS A 584 -7.93 -5.29 14.33
C LYS A 584 -9.00 -4.22 14.24
N ILE A 585 -8.65 -3.07 13.66
CA ILE A 585 -9.56 -1.95 13.39
C ILE A 585 -10.08 -2.06 11.95
N CYS A 586 -10.41 -3.23 11.48
CA CYS A 586 -11.20 -3.33 10.27
C CYS A 586 -12.67 -3.33 10.67
N PHE A 587 -13.49 -2.56 9.96
CA PHE A 587 -14.92 -2.73 10.08
C PHE A 587 -15.23 -4.21 9.83
N GLU A 588 -16.04 -4.79 10.70
CA GLU A 588 -16.85 -5.94 10.29
C GLU A 588 -17.79 -5.40 9.21
N ARG A 589 -17.36 -5.52 7.95
CA ARG A 589 -18.20 -5.17 6.79
C ARG A 589 -19.24 -6.22 6.59
#